data_4378369a3e5406cab57339f2712d9781
#
_entry.id   4378369a3e5406cab57339f2712d9781
#
_cell.length_a   1.000
_cell.length_b   1.000
_cell.length_c   1.000
_cell.angle_alpha   90.00
_cell.angle_beta   90.00
_cell.angle_gamma   90.00
#
_symmetry.space_group_name_H-M   'P 1'
#
loop_
_entity.id
_entity.type
_entity.pdbx_description
1 polymer ?
#
loop_
_entity_poly.entity_id
_entity_poly.type
_entity_poly.pdbx_seq_one_letter_code
_entity_poly.pdbx_strand_id
1 'polypeptide(L)'
;QKLPLTAVAARLPRVSCRHQLGRAHEQEYLSDDWFRQRGADVPARGPTHLIHETLHGILSSVAWPAAIATAWVVGELAYRLLSLPRISSYGIAGFAMAASQGGFLDNPSGTPVALLAHFAFGLILFELGYRINLRWLRVNPWLAITGVAEAGGSFAAVFILAQAFALPMVPSLLLAALAMATSPAAVLRVANELQSSGQVTERLFHLTACNCVLSLFVFKAVVGYWVLASAGSAFEAVWNSLVVIGVSVAIGAAFGVAVPALLRQLGRIDRNATVAFAAAALLLTAVTHAFKFSPLLAALAFGLVARHRRAILSQAQRNFGTLGDLLTVLLFVFIAASLDWQQVRNGLTLALAVIALRLAVKMAATTLFARPSGITWRKGALTGLAMTPMSGLVIVLLEQTRHLKLYALDQVAGLAAIVLLLEVIGPILTRQALVWAGETHPREGR
;
A
#
# COMPACT_ATOMS: atom_id res chain seq x y z
N GLN A 1 -5.09 -22.21 61.68
CA GLN A 1 -4.00 -23.13 62.04
C GLN A 1 -2.82 -22.89 61.12
N LYS A 2 -1.73 -22.40 61.70
CA LYS A 2 -0.41 -22.18 61.10
C LYS A 2 0.30 -23.52 60.98
N LEU A 3 0.98 -23.80 59.85
CA LEU A 3 2.13 -24.71 59.82
C LEU A 3 3.12 -24.27 58.71
N PRO A 4 4.44 -24.51 58.87
CA PRO A 4 5.47 -23.58 58.41
C PRO A 4 6.24 -24.01 57.14
N LEU A 5 6.89 -23.02 56.54
CA LEU A 5 7.94 -23.16 55.55
C LEU A 5 9.22 -23.71 56.19
N THR A 6 9.68 -24.89 55.76
CA THR A 6 11.11 -25.23 55.82
C THR A 6 11.49 -26.27 54.75
N ALA A 7 12.55 -25.90 54.00
CA ALA A 7 13.61 -26.75 53.48
C ALA A 7 13.32 -27.81 52.40
N VAL A 8 13.68 -27.51 51.15
CA VAL A 8 14.48 -28.44 50.31
C VAL A 8 15.55 -27.62 49.59
N ALA A 9 16.72 -27.55 50.18
CA ALA A 9 17.97 -27.21 49.50
C ALA A 9 18.61 -28.52 49.02
N ALA A 10 18.58 -28.79 47.74
CA ALA A 10 19.31 -29.90 47.12
C ALA A 10 20.30 -29.38 46.09
N ARG A 11 21.53 -29.25 46.47
CA ARG A 11 22.82 -29.55 45.81
C ARG A 11 22.85 -29.43 44.27
N LEU A 12 23.43 -28.35 43.79
CA LEU A 12 24.12 -28.31 42.52
C LEU A 12 25.64 -28.31 42.72
N PRO A 13 26.43 -29.05 41.93
CA PRO A 13 27.87 -29.10 42.08
C PRO A 13 28.53 -27.79 41.65
N ARG A 14 29.37 -27.22 42.49
CA ARG A 14 30.26 -26.10 42.13
C ARG A 14 31.34 -26.62 41.18
N VAL A 15 31.22 -26.27 39.88
CA VAL A 15 32.35 -26.37 38.95
C VAL A 15 33.18 -25.10 39.14
N SER A 16 34.38 -25.31 39.67
CA SER A 16 35.45 -24.33 39.78
C SER A 16 35.99 -24.01 38.39
N CYS A 17 35.59 -22.90 37.81
CA CYS A 17 36.16 -22.33 36.58
C CYS A 17 36.53 -20.87 36.79
N ARG A 18 37.41 -20.62 37.77
CA ARG A 18 37.89 -19.27 38.12
C ARG A 18 39.41 -19.17 38.15
N HIS A 19 40.11 -19.70 37.12
CA HIS A 19 41.56 -19.44 37.01
C HIS A 19 42.17 -19.51 35.61
N GLN A 20 41.42 -19.56 34.53
CA GLN A 20 42.01 -19.56 33.20
C GLN A 20 41.56 -18.42 32.26
N LEU A 21 40.59 -17.60 32.60
CA LEU A 21 40.13 -16.45 31.78
C LEU A 21 40.84 -15.12 32.13
N GLY A 22 41.60 -15.06 33.18
CA GLY A 22 42.28 -13.82 33.62
C GLY A 22 43.65 -13.57 32.98
N ARG A 23 44.26 -14.55 32.29
CA ARG A 23 45.60 -14.36 31.69
C ARG A 23 45.63 -14.22 30.17
N ALA A 24 44.55 -14.55 29.50
CA ALA A 24 44.48 -14.36 28.03
C ALA A 24 44.07 -12.94 27.63
N HIS A 25 43.35 -12.20 28.50
CA HIS A 25 42.91 -10.85 28.21
C HIS A 25 43.87 -9.72 28.59
N GLU A 26 44.89 -10.04 29.43
CA GLU A 26 45.86 -9.04 29.90
C GLU A 26 47.16 -9.01 29.04
N GLN A 27 47.41 -10.05 28.22
CA GLN A 27 48.54 -10.08 27.28
C GLN A 27 48.21 -9.55 25.91
N GLU A 28 46.90 -9.40 25.54
CA GLU A 28 46.49 -8.83 24.26
C GLU A 28 46.45 -7.30 24.27
N TYR A 29 46.50 -6.67 25.45
CA TYR A 29 46.45 -5.21 25.63
C TYR A 29 47.81 -4.50 25.68
N LEU A 30 48.92 -5.25 25.59
CA LEU A 30 50.27 -4.69 25.75
C LEU A 30 51.23 -4.97 24.59
N SER A 31 50.73 -5.33 23.40
CA SER A 31 51.57 -5.35 22.22
C SER A 31 51.47 -4.02 21.46
N ASP A 32 52.56 -3.28 21.42
CA ASP A 32 52.71 -2.05 20.59
C ASP A 32 52.38 -2.29 19.10
N ASP A 33 52.30 -3.55 18.66
CA ASP A 33 51.88 -3.93 17.32
C ASP A 33 50.41 -3.73 17.04
N TRP A 34 49.52 -3.77 18.06
CA TRP A 34 48.09 -3.49 17.89
C TRP A 34 47.84 -2.02 17.53
N PHE A 35 48.62 -1.10 18.05
CA PHE A 35 48.59 0.33 17.69
C PHE A 35 49.23 0.62 16.34
N ARG A 36 50.25 -0.14 15.92
CA ARG A 36 50.91 0.03 14.61
C ARG A 36 50.05 -0.52 13.47
N GLN A 37 49.32 -1.60 13.64
CA GLN A 37 48.44 -2.14 12.59
C GLN A 37 47.16 -1.31 12.35
N ARG A 38 46.64 -0.59 13.32
CA ARG A 38 45.49 0.31 13.10
C ARG A 38 45.85 1.75 12.72
N GLY A 39 47.09 2.12 12.88
CA GLY A 39 47.57 3.47 12.49
C GLY A 39 48.03 3.61 11.04
N ALA A 40 48.16 2.49 10.30
CA ALA A 40 48.76 2.53 8.98
C ALA A 40 47.80 2.61 7.79
N ASP A 41 46.47 2.43 8.00
CA ASP A 41 45.50 2.40 6.89
C ASP A 41 44.27 3.30 7.07
N VAL A 42 44.36 4.39 7.84
CA VAL A 42 43.42 5.48 7.69
C VAL A 42 44.07 6.47 6.71
N PRO A 43 43.69 6.44 5.43
CA PRO A 43 44.14 7.50 4.53
C PRO A 43 43.66 8.82 5.14
N ALA A 44 44.57 9.77 5.33
CA ALA A 44 44.27 11.12 5.74
C ALA A 44 43.26 11.70 4.71
N ARG A 45 41.96 11.49 4.96
CA ARG A 45 40.87 12.04 4.12
C ARG A 45 40.96 13.54 4.25
N GLY A 46 41.42 14.19 3.21
CA GLY A 46 41.60 15.64 3.18
C GLY A 46 40.27 16.35 3.48
N PRO A 47 40.31 17.62 3.92
CA PRO A 47 39.12 18.41 4.28
C PRO A 47 38.07 18.46 3.17
N THR A 48 38.45 18.29 1.91
CA THR A 48 37.57 18.19 0.76
C THR A 48 36.66 16.95 0.78
N HIS A 49 37.14 15.82 1.32
CA HIS A 49 36.36 14.59 1.43
C HIS A 49 35.28 14.70 2.53
N LEU A 50 35.62 15.32 3.65
CA LEU A 50 34.67 15.58 4.74
C LEU A 50 33.58 16.59 4.29
N ILE A 51 33.94 17.61 3.53
CA ILE A 51 32.96 18.56 2.97
C ILE A 51 32.04 17.85 1.97
N HIS A 52 32.59 16.96 1.14
CA HIS A 52 31.79 16.21 0.16
C HIS A 52 30.84 15.22 0.84
N GLU A 53 31.28 14.49 1.86
CA GLU A 53 30.43 13.57 2.64
C GLU A 53 29.33 14.33 3.42
N THR A 54 29.66 15.48 4.02
CA THR A 54 28.66 16.30 4.73
C THR A 54 27.64 16.93 3.78
N LEU A 55 28.06 17.39 2.61
CA LEU A 55 27.16 17.91 1.57
C LEU A 55 26.24 16.82 1.03
N HIS A 56 26.76 15.62 0.74
CA HIS A 56 25.95 14.48 0.33
C HIS A 56 24.94 14.07 1.42
N GLY A 57 25.35 14.08 2.69
CA GLY A 57 24.48 13.79 3.82
C GLY A 57 23.34 14.81 3.99
N ILE A 58 23.64 16.10 3.78
CA ILE A 58 22.62 17.17 3.82
C ILE A 58 21.69 17.05 2.61
N LEU A 59 22.24 16.87 1.41
CA LEU A 59 21.45 16.73 0.18
C LEU A 59 20.49 15.53 0.25
N SER A 60 20.95 14.39 0.72
CA SER A 60 20.08 13.19 0.87
C SER A 60 18.98 13.39 1.93
N SER A 61 19.27 14.12 3.01
CA SER A 61 18.29 14.43 4.05
C SER A 61 17.21 15.41 3.57
N VAL A 62 17.53 16.32 2.68
CA VAL A 62 16.61 17.33 2.14
C VAL A 62 15.89 16.83 0.89
N ALA A 63 16.39 15.80 0.20
CA ALA A 63 15.87 15.32 -1.08
C ALA A 63 14.39 14.99 -1.03
N TRP A 64 13.94 14.17 -0.06
CA TRP A 64 12.55 13.78 0.07
C TRP A 64 11.61 14.92 0.44
N PRO A 65 11.90 15.76 1.46
CA PRO A 65 11.10 16.96 1.72
C PRO A 65 10.98 17.90 0.53
N ALA A 66 12.08 18.14 -0.19
CA ALA A 66 12.10 18.98 -1.38
C ALA A 66 11.25 18.39 -2.52
N ALA A 67 11.34 17.06 -2.73
CA ALA A 67 10.55 16.38 -3.74
C ALA A 67 9.05 16.43 -3.46
N ILE A 68 8.65 16.25 -2.19
CA ILE A 68 7.23 16.34 -1.78
C ILE A 68 6.72 17.78 -2.01
N ALA A 69 7.49 18.79 -1.62
CA ALA A 69 7.13 20.18 -1.83
C ALA A 69 7.01 20.54 -3.33
N THR A 70 7.98 20.10 -4.14
CA THR A 70 7.97 20.30 -5.59
C THR A 70 6.79 19.60 -6.25
N ALA A 71 6.54 18.32 -5.89
CA ALA A 71 5.41 17.56 -6.42
C ALA A 71 4.07 18.23 -6.08
N TRP A 72 3.93 18.74 -4.84
CA TRP A 72 2.73 19.48 -4.45
C TRP A 72 2.51 20.73 -5.28
N VAL A 73 3.56 21.55 -5.49
CA VAL A 73 3.50 22.75 -6.34
C VAL A 73 3.12 22.40 -7.78
N VAL A 74 3.80 21.39 -8.36
CA VAL A 74 3.50 20.91 -9.73
C VAL A 74 2.06 20.42 -9.83
N GLY A 75 1.58 19.67 -8.84
CA GLY A 75 0.21 19.18 -8.80
C GLY A 75 -0.83 20.29 -8.73
N GLU A 76 -0.60 21.30 -7.89
CA GLU A 76 -1.51 22.45 -7.80
C GLU A 76 -1.53 23.26 -9.11
N LEU A 77 -0.36 23.46 -9.73
CA LEU A 77 -0.23 24.17 -11.00
C LEU A 77 -0.95 23.41 -12.14
N ALA A 78 -0.71 22.10 -12.24
CA ALA A 78 -1.35 21.25 -13.25
C ALA A 78 -2.87 21.21 -13.07
N TYR A 79 -3.35 21.17 -11.82
CA TYR A 79 -4.79 21.23 -11.55
C TYR A 79 -5.40 22.55 -11.99
N ARG A 80 -4.75 23.69 -11.70
CA ARG A 80 -5.24 25.04 -12.07
C ARG A 80 -5.19 25.31 -13.55
N LEU A 81 -4.10 24.92 -14.23
CA LEU A 81 -3.86 25.26 -15.64
C LEU A 81 -4.48 24.24 -16.60
N LEU A 82 -4.39 22.94 -16.26
CA LEU A 82 -4.75 21.85 -17.18
C LEU A 82 -5.99 21.07 -16.69
N SER A 83 -6.52 21.41 -15.51
CA SER A 83 -7.61 20.64 -14.87
C SER A 83 -7.30 19.15 -14.71
N LEU A 84 -6.02 18.79 -14.57
CA LEU A 84 -5.60 17.41 -14.33
C LEU A 84 -5.76 17.06 -12.85
N PRO A 85 -6.11 15.80 -12.50
CA PRO A 85 -6.10 15.37 -11.12
C PRO A 85 -4.70 15.58 -10.50
N ARG A 86 -4.65 16.16 -9.30
CA ARG A 86 -3.38 16.46 -8.62
C ARG A 86 -2.48 15.25 -8.48
N ILE A 87 -3.07 14.10 -8.18
CA ILE A 87 -2.33 12.83 -7.96
C ILE A 87 -1.58 12.34 -9.20
N SER A 88 -2.13 12.50 -10.41
CA SER A 88 -1.41 12.16 -11.64
C SER A 88 -0.14 13.00 -11.80
N SER A 89 -0.21 14.28 -11.43
CA SER A 89 0.93 15.19 -11.49
C SER A 89 1.97 14.86 -10.41
N TYR A 90 1.56 14.40 -9.23
CA TYR A 90 2.48 13.91 -8.18
C TYR A 90 3.28 12.71 -8.67
N GLY A 91 2.62 11.75 -9.36
CA GLY A 91 3.28 10.60 -9.95
C GLY A 91 4.29 11.00 -11.04
N ILE A 92 3.91 11.89 -11.96
CA ILE A 92 4.83 12.41 -12.99
C ILE A 92 6.04 13.09 -12.37
N ALA A 93 5.82 13.98 -11.39
CA ALA A 93 6.89 14.69 -10.70
C ALA A 93 7.82 13.72 -9.94
N GLY A 94 7.25 12.75 -9.19
CA GLY A 94 8.02 11.74 -8.48
C GLY A 94 8.89 10.88 -9.42
N PHE A 95 8.33 10.47 -10.55
CA PHE A 95 9.06 9.71 -11.57
C PHE A 95 10.22 10.52 -12.18
N ALA A 96 9.97 11.78 -12.53
CA ALA A 96 10.99 12.65 -13.12
C ALA A 96 12.16 12.97 -12.14
N MET A 97 11.86 13.01 -10.83
CA MET A 97 12.85 13.28 -9.79
C MET A 97 13.63 12.04 -9.33
N ALA A 98 13.27 10.84 -9.75
CA ALA A 98 13.94 9.61 -9.33
C ALA A 98 15.36 9.49 -9.91
N ALA A 99 16.29 8.94 -9.14
CA ALA A 99 17.69 8.76 -9.53
C ALA A 99 17.85 7.85 -10.75
N SER A 100 16.94 6.88 -10.94
CA SER A 100 16.91 6.01 -12.12
C SER A 100 16.67 6.77 -13.43
N GLN A 101 16.15 7.99 -13.37
CA GLN A 101 15.98 8.92 -14.51
C GLN A 101 17.01 10.05 -14.53
N GLY A 102 18.01 10.00 -13.65
CA GLY A 102 19.00 11.07 -13.47
C GLY A 102 18.57 12.18 -12.53
N GLY A 103 17.49 11.97 -11.77
CA GLY A 103 17.05 12.87 -10.71
C GLY A 103 17.86 12.73 -9.41
N PHE A 104 17.40 13.36 -8.36
CA PHE A 104 18.08 13.42 -7.06
C PHE A 104 17.47 12.55 -5.96
N LEU A 105 16.36 11.82 -6.25
CA LEU A 105 15.70 10.92 -5.32
C LEU A 105 16.27 9.52 -5.42
N ASP A 106 16.93 9.07 -4.38
CA ASP A 106 17.36 7.67 -4.25
C ASP A 106 16.18 6.72 -4.14
N ASN A 107 16.44 5.43 -4.45
CA ASN A 107 15.41 4.39 -4.35
C ASN A 107 14.87 4.34 -2.91
N PRO A 108 13.57 4.55 -2.72
CA PRO A 108 12.98 4.67 -1.40
C PRO A 108 12.80 3.35 -0.64
N SER A 109 13.06 2.20 -1.27
CA SER A 109 12.86 0.87 -0.67
C SER A 109 13.75 0.68 0.56
N GLY A 110 13.14 0.25 1.69
CA GLY A 110 13.87 0.03 2.95
C GLY A 110 14.19 1.29 3.75
N THR A 111 13.75 2.46 3.32
CA THR A 111 13.96 3.73 4.00
C THR A 111 12.82 4.06 4.99
N PRO A 112 13.00 5.03 5.92
CA PRO A 112 11.91 5.56 6.74
C PRO A 112 10.74 6.11 5.93
N VAL A 113 10.98 6.57 4.71
CA VAL A 113 9.94 7.05 3.79
C VAL A 113 9.00 5.92 3.37
N ALA A 114 9.51 4.70 3.20
CA ALA A 114 8.68 3.52 2.92
C ALA A 114 7.67 3.26 4.05
N LEU A 115 8.08 3.39 5.31
CA LEU A 115 7.17 3.25 6.46
C LEU A 115 6.07 4.29 6.45
N LEU A 116 6.40 5.55 6.12
CA LEU A 116 5.42 6.63 5.98
C LEU A 116 4.47 6.38 4.81
N ALA A 117 4.95 5.84 3.69
CA ALA A 117 4.11 5.46 2.56
C ALA A 117 3.16 4.31 2.91
N HIS A 118 3.62 3.29 3.62
CA HIS A 118 2.75 2.22 4.13
C HIS A 118 1.69 2.74 5.10
N PHE A 119 2.07 3.65 6.01
CA PHE A 119 1.12 4.30 6.90
C PHE A 119 0.10 5.15 6.13
N ALA A 120 0.54 5.95 5.17
CA ALA A 120 -0.33 6.73 4.30
C ALA A 120 -1.37 5.84 3.59
N PHE A 121 -0.91 4.70 3.06
CA PHE A 121 -1.79 3.74 2.41
C PHE A 121 -2.76 3.09 3.38
N GLY A 122 -2.33 2.81 4.61
CA GLY A 122 -3.19 2.33 5.70
C GLY A 122 -4.32 3.31 6.04
N LEU A 123 -4.03 4.61 6.12
CA LEU A 123 -5.06 5.66 6.34
C LEU A 123 -6.05 5.74 5.19
N ILE A 124 -5.59 5.60 3.96
CA ILE A 124 -6.46 5.59 2.78
C ILE A 124 -7.39 4.37 2.78
N LEU A 125 -6.89 3.21 3.18
CA LEU A 125 -7.71 2.00 3.31
C LEU A 125 -8.71 2.10 4.47
N PHE A 126 -8.33 2.74 5.58
CA PHE A 126 -9.27 3.08 6.64
C PHE A 126 -10.40 3.98 6.10
N GLU A 127 -10.07 5.05 5.36
CA GLU A 127 -11.06 5.93 4.74
C GLU A 127 -11.99 5.15 3.79
N LEU A 128 -11.42 4.27 2.92
CA LEU A 128 -12.22 3.42 2.04
C LEU A 128 -13.15 2.53 2.83
N GLY A 129 -12.65 1.81 3.84
CA GLY A 129 -13.43 0.94 4.72
C GLY A 129 -14.57 1.69 5.41
N TYR A 130 -14.30 2.90 5.87
CA TYR A 130 -15.30 3.77 6.49
C TYR A 130 -16.40 4.21 5.50
N ARG A 131 -16.13 4.27 4.20
CA ARG A 131 -17.15 4.60 3.18
C ARG A 131 -18.06 3.43 2.82
N ILE A 132 -17.66 2.18 3.09
CA ILE A 132 -18.42 0.98 2.72
C ILE A 132 -19.64 0.80 3.62
N ASN A 133 -20.80 0.61 3.00
CA ASN A 133 -22.07 0.32 3.69
C ASN A 133 -22.45 -1.16 3.51
N LEU A 134 -22.18 -2.00 4.51
CA LEU A 134 -22.51 -3.42 4.47
C LEU A 134 -24.01 -3.69 4.36
N ARG A 135 -24.85 -2.82 4.92
CA ARG A 135 -26.31 -2.98 4.80
C ARG A 135 -26.72 -2.83 3.34
N TRP A 136 -26.18 -1.83 2.65
CA TRP A 136 -26.46 -1.63 1.24
C TRP A 136 -25.96 -2.78 0.37
N LEU A 137 -24.80 -3.34 0.68
CA LEU A 137 -24.26 -4.52 -0.01
C LEU A 137 -25.14 -5.77 0.16
N ARG A 138 -25.74 -5.96 1.36
CA ARG A 138 -26.68 -7.07 1.62
C ARG A 138 -27.98 -6.91 0.83
N VAL A 139 -28.48 -5.69 0.65
CA VAL A 139 -29.69 -5.40 -0.13
C VAL A 139 -29.45 -5.51 -1.64
N ASN A 140 -28.19 -5.29 -2.08
CA ASN A 140 -27.79 -5.34 -3.49
C ASN A 140 -26.77 -6.45 -3.76
N PRO A 141 -27.14 -7.73 -3.72
CA PRO A 141 -26.22 -8.85 -3.91
C PRO A 141 -25.56 -8.84 -5.30
N TRP A 142 -26.24 -8.29 -6.31
CA TRP A 142 -25.68 -8.12 -7.65
C TRP A 142 -24.40 -7.31 -7.69
N LEU A 143 -24.20 -6.40 -6.73
CA LEU A 143 -22.96 -5.65 -6.63
C LEU A 143 -21.76 -6.54 -6.23
N ALA A 144 -21.98 -7.47 -5.30
CA ALA A 144 -20.96 -8.46 -4.92
C ALA A 144 -20.65 -9.40 -6.09
N ILE A 145 -21.69 -9.86 -6.80
CA ILE A 145 -21.53 -10.70 -8.01
C ILE A 145 -20.75 -9.94 -9.08
N THR A 146 -21.06 -8.66 -9.30
CA THR A 146 -20.33 -7.80 -10.23
C THR A 146 -18.84 -7.71 -9.84
N GLY A 147 -18.55 -7.51 -8.55
CA GLY A 147 -17.17 -7.43 -8.06
C GLY A 147 -16.38 -8.72 -8.29
N VAL A 148 -16.98 -9.86 -7.97
CA VAL A 148 -16.34 -11.17 -8.19
C VAL A 148 -16.17 -11.47 -9.68
N ALA A 149 -17.18 -11.20 -10.50
CA ALA A 149 -17.14 -11.42 -11.95
C ALA A 149 -16.11 -10.53 -12.65
N GLU A 150 -16.05 -9.25 -12.26
CA GLU A 150 -15.11 -8.27 -12.77
C GLU A 150 -13.67 -8.63 -12.38
N ALA A 151 -13.43 -8.92 -11.09
CA ALA A 151 -12.11 -9.29 -10.59
C ALA A 151 -11.65 -10.63 -11.19
N GLY A 152 -12.51 -11.67 -11.19
CA GLY A 152 -12.22 -12.97 -11.78
C GLY A 152 -12.01 -12.91 -13.29
N GLY A 153 -12.82 -12.13 -13.99
CA GLY A 153 -12.65 -11.86 -15.42
C GLY A 153 -11.34 -11.15 -15.73
N SER A 154 -10.97 -10.14 -14.94
CA SER A 154 -9.68 -9.44 -15.06
C SER A 154 -8.51 -10.39 -14.81
N PHE A 155 -8.60 -11.26 -13.80
CA PHE A 155 -7.60 -12.28 -13.52
C PHE A 155 -7.42 -13.24 -14.70
N ALA A 156 -8.51 -13.85 -15.18
CA ALA A 156 -8.48 -14.83 -16.25
C ALA A 156 -7.94 -14.22 -17.55
N ALA A 157 -8.43 -13.04 -17.92
CA ALA A 157 -8.02 -12.35 -19.13
C ALA A 157 -6.52 -11.97 -19.12
N VAL A 158 -6.05 -11.39 -18.03
CA VAL A 158 -4.64 -10.99 -17.91
C VAL A 158 -3.72 -12.21 -17.78
N PHE A 159 -4.16 -13.28 -17.12
CA PHE A 159 -3.41 -14.53 -17.08
C PHE A 159 -3.22 -15.13 -18.48
N ILE A 160 -4.29 -15.25 -19.26
CA ILE A 160 -4.23 -15.74 -20.64
C ILE A 160 -3.32 -14.87 -21.50
N LEU A 161 -3.45 -13.54 -21.37
CA LEU A 161 -2.58 -12.61 -22.09
C LEU A 161 -1.12 -12.77 -21.70
N ALA A 162 -0.81 -12.89 -20.41
CA ALA A 162 0.55 -13.09 -19.92
C ALA A 162 1.19 -14.38 -20.46
N GLN A 163 0.40 -15.48 -20.56
CA GLN A 163 0.84 -16.72 -21.18
C GLN A 163 1.08 -16.55 -22.69
N ALA A 164 0.25 -15.76 -23.39
CA ALA A 164 0.45 -15.44 -24.81
C ALA A 164 1.74 -14.64 -25.06
N PHE A 165 2.20 -13.87 -24.07
CA PHE A 165 3.51 -13.20 -24.06
C PHE A 165 4.64 -14.11 -23.58
N ALA A 166 4.41 -15.41 -23.42
CA ALA A 166 5.37 -16.42 -22.97
C ALA A 166 5.99 -16.12 -21.58
N LEU A 167 5.26 -15.43 -20.68
CA LEU A 167 5.69 -15.23 -19.31
C LEU A 167 5.64 -16.55 -18.54
N PRO A 168 6.59 -16.82 -17.62
CA PRO A 168 6.54 -17.98 -16.75
C PRO A 168 5.25 -18.03 -15.90
N MET A 169 4.85 -19.23 -15.47
CA MET A 169 3.58 -19.48 -14.80
C MET A 169 3.36 -18.59 -13.56
N VAL A 170 4.37 -18.49 -12.67
CA VAL A 170 4.24 -17.74 -11.42
C VAL A 170 4.17 -16.24 -11.63
N PRO A 171 5.07 -15.60 -12.41
CA PRO A 171 4.92 -14.21 -12.82
C PRO A 171 3.55 -13.91 -13.44
N SER A 172 3.04 -14.80 -14.29
CA SER A 172 1.72 -14.64 -14.92
C SER A 172 0.58 -14.65 -13.91
N LEU A 173 0.60 -15.59 -12.94
CA LEU A 173 -0.40 -15.66 -11.88
C LEU A 173 -0.34 -14.43 -10.97
N LEU A 174 0.85 -13.97 -10.62
CA LEU A 174 1.04 -12.78 -9.79
C LEU A 174 0.58 -11.51 -10.51
N LEU A 175 0.94 -11.35 -11.79
CA LEU A 175 0.47 -10.23 -12.60
C LEU A 175 -1.05 -10.22 -12.73
N ALA A 176 -1.67 -11.38 -12.97
CA ALA A 176 -3.11 -11.53 -13.05
C ALA A 176 -3.79 -11.20 -11.72
N ALA A 177 -3.23 -11.64 -10.59
CA ALA A 177 -3.74 -11.30 -9.26
C ALA A 177 -3.68 -9.79 -8.98
N LEU A 178 -2.58 -9.12 -9.37
CA LEU A 178 -2.44 -7.67 -9.25
C LEU A 178 -3.41 -6.92 -10.17
N ALA A 179 -3.68 -7.44 -11.36
CA ALA A 179 -4.60 -6.83 -12.32
C ALA A 179 -6.07 -6.80 -11.83
N MET A 180 -6.45 -7.64 -10.88
CA MET A 180 -7.77 -7.56 -10.23
C MET A 180 -7.93 -6.25 -9.44
N ALA A 181 -6.85 -5.74 -8.83
CA ALA A 181 -6.90 -4.59 -7.93
C ALA A 181 -7.34 -3.31 -8.62
N THR A 182 -8.05 -2.47 -7.88
CA THR A 182 -8.31 -1.06 -8.21
C THR A 182 -7.68 -0.20 -7.12
N SER A 183 -6.99 0.88 -7.48
CA SER A 183 -6.28 1.74 -6.53
C SER A 183 -7.23 2.51 -5.61
N PRO A 184 -7.29 2.21 -4.30
CA PRO A 184 -8.11 2.96 -3.36
C PRO A 184 -7.67 4.41 -3.26
N ALA A 185 -6.35 4.65 -3.29
CA ALA A 185 -5.76 5.98 -3.17
C ALA A 185 -6.24 6.90 -4.29
N ALA A 186 -6.12 6.44 -5.55
CA ALA A 186 -6.54 7.21 -6.70
C ALA A 186 -8.05 7.47 -6.71
N VAL A 187 -8.84 6.43 -6.47
CA VAL A 187 -10.31 6.52 -6.47
C VAL A 187 -10.81 7.49 -5.40
N LEU A 188 -10.35 7.36 -4.16
CA LEU A 188 -10.78 8.21 -3.06
C LEU A 188 -10.36 9.68 -3.27
N ARG A 189 -9.13 9.90 -3.72
CA ARG A 189 -8.63 11.27 -3.91
C ARG A 189 -9.34 12.00 -5.05
N VAL A 190 -9.56 11.33 -6.17
CA VAL A 190 -10.35 11.91 -7.28
C VAL A 190 -11.79 12.19 -6.84
N ALA A 191 -12.44 11.25 -6.16
CA ALA A 191 -13.79 11.44 -5.67
C ALA A 191 -13.90 12.58 -4.62
N ASN A 192 -12.89 12.69 -3.72
CA ASN A 192 -12.84 13.78 -2.74
C ASN A 192 -12.55 15.14 -3.42
N GLU A 193 -11.68 15.18 -4.41
CA GLU A 193 -11.34 16.39 -5.17
C GLU A 193 -12.57 16.95 -5.92
N LEU A 194 -13.38 16.05 -6.48
CA LEU A 194 -14.61 16.39 -7.20
C LEU A 194 -15.83 16.53 -6.30
N GLN A 195 -15.71 16.26 -5.00
CA GLN A 195 -16.86 16.17 -4.08
C GLN A 195 -17.96 15.23 -4.63
N SER A 196 -17.53 14.15 -5.27
CA SER A 196 -18.41 13.26 -6.01
C SER A 196 -19.33 12.47 -5.09
N SER A 197 -20.62 12.42 -5.46
CA SER A 197 -21.64 11.63 -4.76
C SER A 197 -22.70 11.13 -5.75
N GLY A 198 -23.05 9.85 -5.65
CA GLY A 198 -24.05 9.25 -6.52
C GLY A 198 -23.88 7.75 -6.70
N GLN A 199 -24.65 7.19 -7.65
CA GLN A 199 -24.72 5.74 -7.84
C GLN A 199 -23.42 5.13 -8.37
N VAL A 200 -22.70 5.83 -9.26
CA VAL A 200 -21.40 5.39 -9.79
C VAL A 200 -20.36 5.46 -8.69
N THR A 201 -20.30 6.58 -7.98
CA THR A 201 -19.36 6.83 -6.88
C THR A 201 -19.48 5.78 -5.76
N GLU A 202 -20.70 5.49 -5.32
CA GLU A 202 -20.93 4.50 -4.25
C GLU A 202 -20.55 3.09 -4.71
N ARG A 203 -20.89 2.70 -5.94
CA ARG A 203 -20.47 1.41 -6.50
C ARG A 203 -18.97 1.32 -6.65
N LEU A 204 -18.35 2.39 -7.13
CA LEU A 204 -16.90 2.47 -7.30
C LEU A 204 -16.16 2.17 -5.99
N PHE A 205 -16.59 2.75 -4.86
CA PHE A 205 -15.96 2.47 -3.56
C PHE A 205 -16.12 1.01 -3.12
N HIS A 206 -17.32 0.44 -3.27
CA HIS A 206 -17.59 -0.94 -2.87
C HIS A 206 -16.83 -1.95 -3.75
N LEU A 207 -16.82 -1.73 -5.08
CA LEU A 207 -16.08 -2.58 -6.02
C LEU A 207 -14.56 -2.45 -5.81
N THR A 208 -14.05 -1.24 -5.55
CA THR A 208 -12.64 -1.03 -5.22
C THR A 208 -12.23 -1.82 -3.97
N ALA A 209 -13.03 -1.79 -2.92
CA ALA A 209 -12.74 -2.55 -1.70
C ALA A 209 -12.80 -4.07 -1.95
N CYS A 210 -13.80 -4.54 -2.68
CA CYS A 210 -13.92 -5.95 -3.08
C CYS A 210 -12.67 -6.41 -3.85
N ASN A 211 -12.25 -5.63 -4.84
CA ASN A 211 -11.08 -5.92 -5.65
C ASN A 211 -9.77 -5.94 -4.86
N CYS A 212 -9.60 -5.03 -3.89
CA CYS A 212 -8.45 -5.06 -3.00
C CYS A 212 -8.40 -6.35 -2.17
N VAL A 213 -9.54 -6.79 -1.63
CA VAL A 213 -9.61 -8.03 -0.84
C VAL A 213 -9.34 -9.25 -1.71
N LEU A 214 -9.99 -9.35 -2.87
CA LEU A 214 -9.84 -10.47 -3.79
C LEU A 214 -8.43 -10.54 -4.37
N SER A 215 -7.87 -9.43 -4.83
CA SER A 215 -6.51 -9.35 -5.34
C SER A 215 -5.49 -9.78 -4.29
N LEU A 216 -5.60 -9.27 -3.06
CA LEU A 216 -4.71 -9.63 -1.97
C LEU A 216 -4.83 -11.10 -1.59
N PHE A 217 -6.06 -11.65 -1.57
CA PHE A 217 -6.30 -13.07 -1.29
C PHE A 217 -5.61 -13.94 -2.33
N VAL A 218 -5.89 -13.72 -3.62
CA VAL A 218 -5.31 -14.50 -4.71
C VAL A 218 -3.78 -14.35 -4.75
N PHE A 219 -3.28 -13.12 -4.58
CA PHE A 219 -1.84 -12.86 -4.54
C PHE A 219 -1.16 -13.65 -3.41
N LYS A 220 -1.72 -13.61 -2.19
CA LYS A 220 -1.18 -14.36 -1.04
C LYS A 220 -1.27 -15.87 -1.25
N ALA A 221 -2.34 -16.36 -1.87
CA ALA A 221 -2.49 -17.79 -2.18
C ALA A 221 -1.43 -18.25 -3.20
N VAL A 222 -1.17 -17.45 -4.24
CA VAL A 222 -0.11 -17.74 -5.24
C VAL A 222 1.28 -17.72 -4.60
N VAL A 223 1.59 -16.69 -3.80
CA VAL A 223 2.88 -16.60 -3.09
C VAL A 223 3.03 -17.76 -2.10
N GLY A 224 1.97 -18.07 -1.33
CA GLY A 224 1.98 -19.18 -0.38
C GLY A 224 2.20 -20.53 -1.06
N TYR A 225 1.51 -20.80 -2.16
CA TYR A 225 1.70 -22.01 -2.96
C TYR A 225 3.13 -22.13 -3.49
N TRP A 226 3.68 -21.05 -4.03
CA TRP A 226 5.04 -21.05 -4.57
C TRP A 226 6.12 -21.24 -3.50
N VAL A 227 5.99 -20.59 -2.36
CA VAL A 227 6.94 -20.74 -1.24
C VAL A 227 6.84 -22.13 -0.63
N LEU A 228 5.62 -22.71 -0.57
CA LEU A 228 5.34 -24.03 0.02
C LEU A 228 5.42 -25.15 -1.02
N ALA A 229 5.54 -24.87 -2.32
CA ALA A 229 5.67 -25.91 -3.36
C ALA A 229 6.88 -26.83 -3.15
N SER A 230 7.82 -26.42 -2.29
CA SER A 230 8.91 -27.26 -1.83
C SER A 230 8.52 -28.20 -0.67
N ALA A 231 7.35 -28.06 -0.03
CA ALA A 231 6.99 -28.74 1.23
C ALA A 231 5.49 -28.97 1.50
N GLY A 232 4.52 -28.52 0.66
CA GLY A 232 3.11 -28.58 1.02
C GLY A 232 2.13 -28.67 -0.14
N SER A 233 0.83 -28.76 0.18
CA SER A 233 -0.27 -28.85 -0.78
C SER A 233 -0.86 -27.46 -1.11
N ALA A 234 -1.50 -27.33 -2.29
CA ALA A 234 -2.24 -26.12 -2.67
C ALA A 234 -3.34 -25.76 -1.63
N PHE A 235 -3.93 -26.76 -0.98
CA PHE A 235 -4.91 -26.56 0.09
C PHE A 235 -4.31 -25.83 1.29
N GLU A 236 -3.10 -26.20 1.73
CA GLU A 236 -2.42 -25.54 2.85
C GLU A 236 -2.06 -24.08 2.53
N ALA A 237 -1.66 -23.79 1.30
CA ALA A 237 -1.38 -22.42 0.86
C ALA A 237 -2.64 -21.53 0.92
N VAL A 238 -3.78 -22.04 0.43
CA VAL A 238 -5.07 -21.35 0.49
C VAL A 238 -5.53 -21.19 1.94
N TRP A 239 -5.42 -22.25 2.76
CA TRP A 239 -5.79 -22.22 4.17
C TRP A 239 -4.98 -21.19 4.96
N ASN A 240 -3.66 -21.20 4.83
CA ASN A 240 -2.79 -20.23 5.48
C ASN A 240 -3.10 -18.79 5.04
N SER A 241 -3.41 -18.59 3.76
CA SER A 241 -3.83 -17.27 3.26
C SER A 241 -5.16 -16.82 3.89
N LEU A 242 -6.13 -17.72 4.03
CA LEU A 242 -7.40 -17.43 4.71
C LEU A 242 -7.20 -17.10 6.19
N VAL A 243 -6.32 -17.84 6.88
CA VAL A 243 -5.98 -17.55 8.29
C VAL A 243 -5.36 -16.18 8.43
N VAL A 244 -4.36 -15.83 7.61
CA VAL A 244 -3.72 -14.50 7.63
C VAL A 244 -4.75 -13.39 7.37
N ILE A 245 -5.65 -13.58 6.42
CA ILE A 245 -6.74 -12.63 6.12
C ILE A 245 -7.69 -12.52 7.32
N GLY A 246 -8.16 -13.65 7.85
CA GLY A 246 -9.08 -13.70 8.97
C GLY A 246 -8.54 -13.01 10.22
N VAL A 247 -7.28 -13.29 10.57
CA VAL A 247 -6.60 -12.66 11.73
C VAL A 247 -6.40 -11.16 11.48
N SER A 248 -5.96 -10.76 10.26
CA SER A 248 -5.82 -9.34 9.92
C SER A 248 -7.13 -8.57 10.06
N VAL A 249 -8.23 -9.13 9.55
CA VAL A 249 -9.57 -8.57 9.66
C VAL A 249 -10.02 -8.50 11.12
N ALA A 250 -9.77 -9.56 11.91
CA ALA A 250 -10.12 -9.60 13.33
C ALA A 250 -9.38 -8.52 14.14
N ILE A 251 -8.08 -8.33 13.91
CA ILE A 251 -7.29 -7.26 14.54
C ILE A 251 -7.85 -5.89 14.16
N GLY A 252 -8.09 -5.65 12.86
CA GLY A 252 -8.69 -4.40 12.39
C GLY A 252 -10.07 -4.13 12.98
N ALA A 253 -10.92 -5.18 13.06
CA ALA A 253 -12.22 -5.09 13.70
C ALA A 253 -12.14 -4.77 15.20
N ALA A 254 -11.18 -5.34 15.91
CA ALA A 254 -10.93 -5.03 17.32
C ALA A 254 -10.60 -3.54 17.52
N PHE A 255 -9.73 -2.97 16.70
CA PHE A 255 -9.47 -1.53 16.69
C PHE A 255 -10.72 -0.71 16.34
N GLY A 256 -11.52 -1.18 15.37
CA GLY A 256 -12.79 -0.56 14.97
C GLY A 256 -13.84 -0.52 16.06
N VAL A 257 -13.76 -1.40 17.04
CA VAL A 257 -14.60 -1.39 18.24
C VAL A 257 -13.97 -0.56 19.36
N ALA A 258 -12.68 -0.78 19.62
CA ALA A 258 -11.98 -0.20 20.78
C ALA A 258 -11.81 1.32 20.67
N VAL A 259 -11.41 1.83 19.49
CA VAL A 259 -11.14 3.27 19.34
C VAL A 259 -12.41 4.13 19.49
N PRO A 260 -13.54 3.83 18.82
CA PRO A 260 -14.79 4.56 19.09
C PRO A 260 -15.29 4.42 20.52
N ALA A 261 -15.07 3.27 21.19
CA ALA A 261 -15.45 3.07 22.58
C ALA A 261 -14.65 3.97 23.52
N LEU A 262 -13.32 4.01 23.32
CA LEU A 262 -12.41 4.87 24.06
C LEU A 262 -12.75 6.36 23.89
N LEU A 263 -13.00 6.80 22.66
CA LEU A 263 -13.37 8.19 22.39
C LEU A 263 -14.66 8.61 23.10
N ARG A 264 -15.66 7.70 23.17
CA ARG A 264 -16.89 7.96 23.91
C ARG A 264 -16.65 8.13 25.42
N GLN A 265 -15.76 7.33 26.00
CA GLN A 265 -15.40 7.44 27.42
C GLN A 265 -14.67 8.75 27.73
N LEU A 266 -13.85 9.23 26.79
CA LEU A 266 -13.12 10.49 26.93
C LEU A 266 -13.99 11.75 26.73
N GLY A 267 -15.23 11.62 26.29
CA GLY A 267 -16.22 12.69 26.20
C GLY A 267 -15.92 13.84 25.22
N ARG A 268 -14.91 13.71 24.36
CA ARG A 268 -14.47 14.75 23.41
C ARG A 268 -14.28 14.19 21.98
N ILE A 269 -15.32 13.57 21.45
CA ILE A 269 -15.28 12.85 20.16
C ILE A 269 -14.87 13.80 19.01
N ASP A 270 -15.45 15.00 18.95
CA ASP A 270 -15.29 15.87 17.78
C ASP A 270 -13.89 16.46 17.63
N ARG A 271 -13.23 16.77 18.73
CA ARG A 271 -11.91 17.43 18.68
C ARG A 271 -10.73 16.48 18.48
N ASN A 272 -10.83 15.30 19.05
CA ASN A 272 -9.69 14.37 19.13
C ASN A 272 -9.82 13.16 18.18
N ALA A 273 -10.94 13.04 17.46
CA ALA A 273 -11.21 11.87 16.61
C ALA A 273 -10.13 11.67 15.54
N THR A 274 -9.72 12.72 14.84
CA THR A 274 -8.72 12.63 13.76
C THR A 274 -7.38 12.09 14.28
N VAL A 275 -6.90 12.62 15.41
CA VAL A 275 -5.64 12.19 16.02
C VAL A 275 -5.75 10.76 16.55
N ALA A 276 -6.85 10.43 17.22
CA ALA A 276 -7.06 9.09 17.77
C ALA A 276 -7.13 8.01 16.67
N PHE A 277 -7.86 8.28 15.58
CA PHE A 277 -7.93 7.35 14.46
C PHE A 277 -6.61 7.25 13.71
N ALA A 278 -5.87 8.35 13.51
CA ALA A 278 -4.54 8.34 12.90
C ALA A 278 -3.52 7.57 13.75
N ALA A 279 -3.45 7.84 15.06
CA ALA A 279 -2.58 7.13 15.98
C ALA A 279 -2.93 5.63 16.06
N ALA A 280 -4.23 5.30 16.08
CA ALA A 280 -4.69 3.92 16.05
C ALA A 280 -4.34 3.21 14.75
N ALA A 281 -4.44 3.89 13.59
CA ALA A 281 -4.04 3.33 12.30
C ALA A 281 -2.52 3.11 12.23
N LEU A 282 -1.73 4.02 12.80
CA LEU A 282 -0.27 3.84 12.91
C LEU A 282 0.08 2.63 13.77
N LEU A 283 -0.53 2.52 14.96
CA LEU A 283 -0.34 1.38 15.85
C LEU A 283 -0.78 0.08 15.19
N LEU A 284 -1.94 0.07 14.54
CA LEU A 284 -2.46 -1.08 13.81
C LEU A 284 -1.50 -1.55 12.72
N THR A 285 -0.95 -0.60 11.93
CA THR A 285 0.04 -0.90 10.89
C THR A 285 1.31 -1.50 11.49
N ALA A 286 1.81 -0.93 12.59
CA ALA A 286 3.00 -1.43 13.29
C ALA A 286 2.77 -2.83 13.86
N VAL A 287 1.65 -3.08 14.54
CA VAL A 287 1.30 -4.37 15.12
C VAL A 287 1.15 -5.44 14.04
N THR A 288 0.39 -5.16 12.99
CA THR A 288 0.18 -6.13 11.91
C THR A 288 1.45 -6.43 11.13
N HIS A 289 2.32 -5.44 10.95
CA HIS A 289 3.63 -5.64 10.32
C HIS A 289 4.55 -6.50 11.21
N ALA A 290 4.62 -6.23 12.51
CA ALA A 290 5.44 -6.99 13.47
C ALA A 290 5.04 -8.48 13.51
N PHE A 291 3.75 -8.78 13.44
CA PHE A 291 3.23 -10.15 13.42
C PHE A 291 3.13 -10.77 12.01
N LYS A 292 3.65 -10.11 10.97
CA LYS A 292 3.61 -10.56 9.56
C LYS A 292 2.19 -10.78 9.00
N PHE A 293 1.20 -10.13 9.58
CA PHE A 293 -0.16 -10.06 9.04
C PHE A 293 -0.29 -8.99 7.95
N SER A 294 -1.49 -8.80 7.40
CA SER A 294 -1.74 -7.79 6.36
C SER A 294 -2.22 -6.47 6.96
N PRO A 295 -1.36 -5.41 7.00
CA PRO A 295 -1.77 -4.08 7.45
C PRO A 295 -2.92 -3.51 6.63
N LEU A 296 -2.97 -3.86 5.34
CA LEU A 296 -3.93 -3.36 4.38
C LEU A 296 -5.36 -3.81 4.72
N LEU A 297 -5.54 -5.13 4.95
CA LEU A 297 -6.84 -5.67 5.32
C LEU A 297 -7.27 -5.23 6.72
N ALA A 298 -6.32 -5.15 7.64
CA ALA A 298 -6.60 -4.67 8.98
C ALA A 298 -7.10 -3.22 8.97
N ALA A 299 -6.47 -2.33 8.20
CA ALA A 299 -6.89 -0.93 8.07
C ALA A 299 -8.27 -0.80 7.41
N LEU A 300 -8.54 -1.58 6.35
CA LEU A 300 -9.86 -1.62 5.70
C LEU A 300 -10.95 -2.10 6.68
N ALA A 301 -10.68 -3.17 7.42
CA ALA A 301 -11.60 -3.70 8.42
C ALA A 301 -11.82 -2.73 9.59
N PHE A 302 -10.76 -2.03 10.04
CA PHE A 302 -10.84 -0.98 11.03
C PHE A 302 -11.83 0.12 10.62
N GLY A 303 -11.69 0.68 9.41
CA GLY A 303 -12.58 1.70 8.88
C GLY A 303 -14.03 1.22 8.77
N LEU A 304 -14.23 0.01 8.24
CA LEU A 304 -15.52 -0.62 8.07
C LEU A 304 -16.27 -0.80 9.40
N VAL A 305 -15.61 -1.32 10.43
CA VAL A 305 -16.21 -1.56 11.75
C VAL A 305 -16.42 -0.26 12.50
N ALA A 306 -15.49 0.71 12.41
CA ALA A 306 -15.63 2.03 13.03
C ALA A 306 -16.90 2.74 12.56
N ARG A 307 -17.21 2.67 11.24
CA ARG A 307 -18.48 3.19 10.69
C ARG A 307 -19.70 2.53 11.33
N HIS A 308 -19.69 1.19 11.45
CA HIS A 308 -20.84 0.44 12.00
C HIS A 308 -21.06 0.68 13.50
N ARG A 309 -20.03 1.12 14.22
CA ARG A 309 -20.11 1.52 15.64
C ARG A 309 -20.60 2.96 15.83
N ARG A 310 -21.17 3.58 14.79
CA ARG A 310 -21.74 4.95 14.83
C ARG A 310 -20.72 6.03 15.26
N ALA A 311 -19.45 5.83 14.95
CA ALA A 311 -18.48 6.91 15.01
C ALA A 311 -18.77 7.85 13.83
N ILE A 312 -19.52 8.92 14.06
CA ILE A 312 -19.85 9.90 13.01
C ILE A 312 -18.63 10.80 12.85
N LEU A 313 -17.88 10.59 11.76
CA LEU A 313 -16.75 11.41 11.38
C LEU A 313 -17.18 12.38 10.27
N SER A 314 -16.80 13.65 10.41
CA SER A 314 -16.89 14.63 9.32
C SER A 314 -16.02 14.22 8.13
N GLN A 315 -16.21 14.83 6.97
CA GLN A 315 -15.40 14.52 5.79
C GLN A 315 -13.91 14.80 6.05
N ALA A 316 -13.61 15.94 6.68
CA ALA A 316 -12.23 16.29 7.03
C ALA A 316 -11.59 15.32 8.03
N GLN A 317 -12.37 14.75 8.95
CA GLN A 317 -11.89 13.75 9.89
C GLN A 317 -11.66 12.38 9.22
N ARG A 318 -12.48 12.01 8.24
CA ARG A 318 -12.35 10.73 7.52
C ARG A 318 -11.11 10.68 6.64
N ASN A 319 -10.80 11.76 5.93
CA ASN A 319 -9.63 11.87 5.05
C ASN A 319 -8.40 12.43 5.75
N PHE A 320 -8.45 12.62 7.08
CA PHE A 320 -7.38 13.14 7.91
C PHE A 320 -6.92 14.57 7.55
N GLY A 321 -7.78 15.33 6.86
CA GLY A 321 -7.55 16.74 6.52
C GLY A 321 -6.22 16.94 5.77
N THR A 322 -5.49 18.00 6.13
CA THR A 322 -4.19 18.35 5.51
C THR A 322 -3.10 17.28 5.68
N LEU A 323 -3.12 16.53 6.79
CA LEU A 323 -2.20 15.41 6.97
C LEU A 323 -2.43 14.31 5.92
N GLY A 324 -3.67 13.98 5.65
CA GLY A 324 -4.03 13.02 4.62
C GLY A 324 -3.62 13.47 3.21
N ASP A 325 -3.71 14.77 2.95
CA ASP A 325 -3.27 15.35 1.68
C ASP A 325 -1.74 15.27 1.53
N LEU A 326 -0.98 15.66 2.56
CA LEU A 326 0.48 15.55 2.58
C LEU A 326 0.95 14.10 2.38
N LEU A 327 0.37 13.17 3.12
CA LEU A 327 0.68 11.75 3.01
C LEU A 327 0.31 11.17 1.64
N THR A 328 -0.70 11.75 0.98
CA THR A 328 -1.04 11.38 -0.41
C THR A 328 0.06 11.82 -1.38
N VAL A 329 0.56 13.06 -1.27
CA VAL A 329 1.70 13.51 -2.10
C VAL A 329 2.88 12.57 -1.92
N LEU A 330 3.25 12.30 -0.65
CA LEU A 330 4.35 11.39 -0.32
C LEU A 330 4.14 10.01 -0.95
N LEU A 331 2.94 9.42 -0.83
CA LEU A 331 2.64 8.09 -1.36
C LEU A 331 2.81 8.04 -2.88
N PHE A 332 2.27 9.01 -3.63
CA PHE A 332 2.34 9.01 -5.09
C PHE A 332 3.74 9.29 -5.61
N VAL A 333 4.50 10.18 -4.94
CA VAL A 333 5.92 10.41 -5.23
C VAL A 333 6.73 9.14 -4.94
N PHE A 334 6.49 8.47 -3.79
CA PHE A 334 7.14 7.23 -3.40
C PHE A 334 6.93 6.11 -4.44
N ILE A 335 5.67 5.89 -4.85
CA ILE A 335 5.33 4.87 -5.85
C ILE A 335 6.09 5.14 -7.15
N ALA A 336 6.04 6.37 -7.64
CA ALA A 336 6.62 6.74 -8.93
C ALA A 336 8.16 6.75 -8.91
N ALA A 337 8.77 7.18 -7.79
CA ALA A 337 10.23 7.16 -7.60
C ALA A 337 10.81 5.73 -7.50
N SER A 338 9.97 4.74 -7.22
CA SER A 338 10.39 3.33 -7.17
C SER A 338 10.47 2.66 -8.56
N LEU A 339 10.10 3.37 -9.64
CA LEU A 339 10.03 2.83 -10.99
C LEU A 339 11.27 3.22 -11.80
N ASP A 340 11.68 2.34 -12.73
CA ASP A 340 12.83 2.53 -13.61
C ASP A 340 12.37 2.72 -15.08
N TRP A 341 12.93 3.72 -15.76
CA TRP A 341 12.61 4.02 -17.15
C TRP A 341 12.96 2.89 -18.11
N GLN A 342 14.07 2.18 -17.90
CA GLN A 342 14.46 1.07 -18.75
C GLN A 342 13.44 -0.07 -18.68
N GLN A 343 12.95 -0.38 -17.47
CA GLN A 343 11.90 -1.37 -17.27
C GLN A 343 10.57 -0.91 -17.92
N VAL A 344 10.23 0.37 -17.78
CA VAL A 344 9.03 0.96 -18.42
C VAL A 344 9.11 0.81 -19.94
N ARG A 345 10.22 1.18 -20.56
CA ARG A 345 10.40 1.11 -22.00
C ARG A 345 10.36 -0.34 -22.50
N ASN A 346 11.05 -1.26 -21.84
CA ASN A 346 11.12 -2.67 -22.26
C ASN A 346 9.78 -3.39 -22.09
N GLY A 347 8.94 -2.96 -21.15
CA GLY A 347 7.66 -3.58 -20.87
C GLY A 347 6.45 -2.90 -21.49
N LEU A 348 6.64 -1.86 -22.30
CA LEU A 348 5.55 -0.99 -22.78
C LEU A 348 4.49 -1.76 -23.58
N THR A 349 4.89 -2.68 -24.45
CA THR A 349 3.96 -3.46 -25.28
C THR A 349 3.04 -4.33 -24.43
N LEU A 350 3.61 -5.07 -23.48
CA LEU A 350 2.83 -5.87 -22.53
C LEU A 350 1.92 -4.97 -21.70
N ALA A 351 2.44 -3.83 -21.22
CA ALA A 351 1.69 -2.89 -20.41
C ALA A 351 0.45 -2.37 -21.13
N LEU A 352 0.59 -1.90 -22.38
CA LEU A 352 -0.52 -1.40 -23.16
C LEU A 352 -1.57 -2.49 -23.42
N ALA A 353 -1.14 -3.71 -23.72
CA ALA A 353 -2.05 -4.85 -23.92
C ALA A 353 -2.81 -5.20 -22.62
N VAL A 354 -2.13 -5.27 -21.47
CA VAL A 354 -2.76 -5.53 -20.17
C VAL A 354 -3.74 -4.42 -19.80
N ILE A 355 -3.36 -3.15 -19.97
CA ILE A 355 -4.21 -2.00 -19.65
C ILE A 355 -5.48 -2.01 -20.50
N ALA A 356 -5.35 -2.19 -21.81
CA ALA A 356 -6.49 -2.22 -22.73
C ALA A 356 -7.43 -3.38 -22.41
N LEU A 357 -6.89 -4.59 -22.22
CA LEU A 357 -7.69 -5.79 -21.94
C LEU A 357 -8.37 -5.67 -20.56
N ARG A 358 -7.64 -5.24 -19.54
CA ARG A 358 -8.18 -5.02 -18.20
C ARG A 358 -9.32 -3.99 -18.21
N LEU A 359 -9.14 -2.87 -18.91
CA LEU A 359 -10.17 -1.85 -19.03
C LEU A 359 -11.42 -2.41 -19.74
N ALA A 360 -11.25 -3.13 -20.83
CA ALA A 360 -12.34 -3.75 -21.56
C ALA A 360 -13.13 -4.73 -20.67
N VAL A 361 -12.45 -5.61 -19.93
CA VAL A 361 -13.09 -6.58 -19.03
C VAL A 361 -13.83 -5.88 -17.89
N LYS A 362 -13.22 -4.89 -17.24
CA LYS A 362 -13.86 -4.11 -16.19
C LYS A 362 -15.12 -3.42 -16.67
N MET A 363 -15.05 -2.74 -17.82
CA MET A 363 -16.22 -2.10 -18.43
C MET A 363 -17.29 -3.11 -18.85
N ALA A 364 -16.91 -4.24 -19.45
CA ALA A 364 -17.85 -5.27 -19.89
C ALA A 364 -18.59 -5.88 -18.68
N ALA A 365 -17.86 -6.29 -17.64
CA ALA A 365 -18.47 -6.91 -16.45
C ALA A 365 -19.40 -5.93 -15.72
N THR A 366 -18.96 -4.71 -15.45
CA THR A 366 -19.81 -3.69 -14.76
C THR A 366 -21.00 -3.27 -15.60
N THR A 367 -20.89 -3.27 -16.92
CA THR A 367 -22.00 -3.00 -17.84
C THR A 367 -22.96 -4.19 -17.87
N LEU A 368 -22.50 -5.42 -18.01
CA LEU A 368 -23.33 -6.63 -18.06
C LEU A 368 -24.24 -6.74 -16.82
N PHE A 369 -23.70 -6.50 -15.66
CA PHE A 369 -24.46 -6.54 -14.39
C PHE A 369 -25.13 -5.22 -13.99
N ALA A 370 -25.09 -4.18 -14.85
CA ALA A 370 -25.68 -2.88 -14.55
C ALA A 370 -27.18 -2.96 -14.28
N ARG A 371 -27.94 -3.56 -15.21
CA ARG A 371 -29.41 -3.68 -15.10
C ARG A 371 -29.86 -4.49 -13.88
N PRO A 372 -29.35 -5.72 -13.65
CA PRO A 372 -29.66 -6.46 -12.43
C PRO A 372 -29.32 -5.72 -11.15
N SER A 373 -28.26 -4.90 -11.16
CA SER A 373 -27.87 -4.10 -9.99
C SER A 373 -28.61 -2.77 -9.86
N GLY A 374 -29.62 -2.50 -10.71
CA GLY A 374 -30.50 -1.34 -10.63
C GLY A 374 -29.94 -0.03 -11.17
N ILE A 375 -29.00 -0.08 -12.14
CA ILE A 375 -28.47 1.10 -12.84
C ILE A 375 -28.56 0.95 -14.37
N THR A 376 -28.36 2.06 -15.06
CA THR A 376 -28.33 2.07 -16.52
C THR A 376 -27.02 1.48 -17.06
N TRP A 377 -27.03 0.93 -18.27
CA TRP A 377 -25.84 0.45 -18.99
C TRP A 377 -24.74 1.50 -19.04
N ARG A 378 -25.08 2.77 -19.29
CA ARG A 378 -24.15 3.90 -19.29
C ARG A 378 -23.46 4.06 -17.93
N LYS A 379 -24.20 4.03 -16.83
CA LYS A 379 -23.62 4.13 -15.48
C LYS A 379 -22.76 2.90 -15.16
N GLY A 380 -23.13 1.71 -15.63
CA GLY A 380 -22.31 0.51 -15.52
C GLY A 380 -20.95 0.67 -16.23
N ALA A 381 -20.95 1.10 -17.48
CA ALA A 381 -19.73 1.36 -18.27
C ALA A 381 -18.85 2.43 -17.59
N LEU A 382 -19.44 3.52 -17.11
CA LEU A 382 -18.72 4.58 -16.40
C LEU A 382 -18.13 4.09 -15.06
N THR A 383 -18.81 3.17 -14.35
CA THR A 383 -18.24 2.53 -13.15
C THR A 383 -16.99 1.73 -13.52
N GLY A 384 -17.05 0.92 -14.58
CA GLY A 384 -15.88 0.16 -15.07
C GLY A 384 -14.72 1.07 -15.50
N LEU A 385 -15.02 2.16 -16.22
CA LEU A 385 -14.04 3.18 -16.59
C LEU A 385 -13.39 3.82 -15.37
N ALA A 386 -14.17 4.14 -14.33
CA ALA A 386 -13.65 4.73 -13.08
C ALA A 386 -12.77 3.77 -12.29
N MET A 387 -12.85 2.46 -12.54
CA MET A 387 -12.02 1.43 -11.88
C MET A 387 -10.65 1.21 -12.55
N THR A 388 -10.24 2.09 -13.44
CA THR A 388 -8.96 1.99 -14.18
C THR A 388 -7.71 2.05 -13.31
N PRO A 389 -7.57 2.92 -12.28
CA PRO A 389 -6.34 3.04 -11.50
C PRO A 389 -5.94 1.73 -10.80
N MET A 390 -4.62 1.43 -10.74
CA MET A 390 -4.12 0.18 -10.16
C MET A 390 -2.92 0.36 -9.19
N SER A 391 -2.25 1.49 -9.17
CA SER A 391 -0.87 1.65 -8.70
C SER A 391 -0.55 1.31 -7.24
N GLY A 392 -1.26 1.87 -6.26
CA GLY A 392 -0.81 1.85 -4.86
C GLY A 392 -0.66 0.46 -4.23
N LEU A 393 -1.66 -0.42 -4.42
CA LEU A 393 -1.63 -1.77 -3.84
C LEU A 393 -0.49 -2.61 -4.44
N VAL A 394 -0.21 -2.44 -5.73
CA VAL A 394 0.80 -3.22 -6.46
C VAL A 394 2.18 -3.03 -5.88
N ILE A 395 2.58 -1.78 -5.63
CA ILE A 395 3.92 -1.47 -5.09
C ILE A 395 4.11 -2.05 -3.68
N VAL A 396 3.09 -1.94 -2.83
CA VAL A 396 3.15 -2.50 -1.47
C VAL A 396 3.27 -4.03 -1.51
N LEU A 397 2.57 -4.70 -2.42
CA LEU A 397 2.67 -6.15 -2.60
C LEU A 397 3.99 -6.57 -3.22
N LEU A 398 4.50 -5.78 -4.17
CA LEU A 398 5.83 -6.01 -4.76
C LEU A 398 6.93 -5.93 -3.70
N GLU A 399 6.89 -4.93 -2.83
CA GLU A 399 7.85 -4.80 -1.75
C GLU A 399 7.81 -5.98 -0.78
N GLN A 400 6.61 -6.49 -0.46
CA GLN A 400 6.47 -7.71 0.35
C GLN A 400 7.12 -8.94 -0.32
N THR A 401 7.04 -9.10 -1.65
CA THR A 401 7.69 -10.21 -2.34
C THR A 401 9.21 -10.10 -2.35
N ARG A 402 9.76 -8.90 -2.45
CA ARG A 402 11.20 -8.64 -2.33
C ARG A 402 11.73 -9.03 -0.96
N HIS A 403 11.02 -8.71 0.12
CA HIS A 403 11.37 -9.15 1.47
C HIS A 403 11.38 -10.68 1.63
N LEU A 404 10.56 -11.40 0.86
CA LEU A 404 10.53 -12.86 0.82
C LEU A 404 11.58 -13.44 -0.16
N LYS A 405 12.44 -12.62 -0.77
CA LYS A 405 13.41 -12.99 -1.81
C LYS A 405 12.76 -13.63 -3.05
N LEU A 406 11.50 -13.32 -3.30
CA LEU A 406 10.76 -13.78 -4.47
C LEU A 406 10.90 -12.73 -5.58
N TYR A 407 11.93 -12.85 -6.38
CA TYR A 407 12.21 -11.95 -7.51
C TYR A 407 11.36 -12.28 -8.77
N ALA A 408 10.34 -13.10 -8.62
CA ALA A 408 9.48 -13.52 -9.75
C ALA A 408 8.79 -12.34 -10.46
N LEU A 409 8.41 -11.30 -9.72
CA LEU A 409 7.78 -10.09 -10.31
C LEU A 409 8.80 -9.13 -10.94
N ASP A 410 10.04 -9.14 -10.51
CA ASP A 410 11.10 -8.33 -11.13
C ASP A 410 11.39 -8.80 -12.57
N GLN A 411 11.01 -10.06 -12.90
CA GLN A 411 11.09 -10.61 -14.25
C GLN A 411 9.97 -10.09 -15.18
N VAL A 412 8.92 -9.46 -14.62
CA VAL A 412 7.84 -8.86 -15.40
C VAL A 412 8.20 -7.41 -15.74
N ALA A 413 9.00 -7.23 -16.79
CA ALA A 413 9.43 -5.91 -17.24
C ALA A 413 8.25 -4.94 -17.49
N GLY A 414 7.07 -5.48 -17.85
CA GLY A 414 5.86 -4.70 -18.07
C GLY A 414 5.21 -4.14 -16.81
N LEU A 415 5.55 -4.66 -15.62
CA LEU A 415 4.88 -4.25 -14.38
C LEU A 415 5.13 -2.77 -14.05
N ALA A 416 6.38 -2.31 -14.19
CA ALA A 416 6.72 -0.89 -13.98
C ALA A 416 5.98 0.02 -14.95
N ALA A 417 5.87 -0.38 -16.22
CA ALA A 417 5.12 0.36 -17.24
C ALA A 417 3.61 0.39 -16.94
N ILE A 418 3.02 -0.74 -16.53
CA ILE A 418 1.61 -0.82 -16.12
C ILE A 418 1.33 0.14 -14.98
N VAL A 419 2.17 0.10 -13.93
CA VAL A 419 2.00 0.94 -12.75
C VAL A 419 2.11 2.42 -13.12
N LEU A 420 3.17 2.81 -13.84
CA LEU A 420 3.39 4.21 -14.23
C LEU A 420 2.23 4.75 -15.09
N LEU A 421 1.86 4.02 -16.13
CA LEU A 421 0.79 4.45 -17.02
C LEU A 421 -0.55 4.56 -16.30
N LEU A 422 -0.89 3.58 -15.45
CA LEU A 422 -2.14 3.60 -14.70
C LEU A 422 -2.13 4.60 -13.54
N GLU A 423 -0.96 5.00 -13.03
CA GLU A 423 -0.83 6.08 -12.06
C GLU A 423 -1.14 7.44 -12.67
N VAL A 424 -0.76 7.65 -13.94
CA VAL A 424 -1.00 8.90 -14.66
C VAL A 424 -2.40 8.91 -15.28
N ILE A 425 -2.73 7.89 -16.08
CA ILE A 425 -3.95 7.84 -16.89
C ILE A 425 -5.16 7.46 -16.03
N GLY A 426 -4.97 6.57 -15.05
CA GLY A 426 -6.06 6.04 -14.24
C GLY A 426 -6.90 7.11 -13.55
N PRO A 427 -6.31 8.04 -12.78
CA PRO A 427 -7.05 9.12 -12.13
C PRO A 427 -7.76 10.05 -13.12
N ILE A 428 -7.19 10.27 -14.29
CA ILE A 428 -7.80 11.08 -15.37
C ILE A 428 -9.07 10.40 -15.86
N LEU A 429 -9.03 9.11 -16.13
CA LEU A 429 -10.19 8.32 -16.55
C LEU A 429 -11.24 8.24 -15.44
N THR A 430 -10.83 8.07 -14.18
CA THR A 430 -11.75 8.11 -13.04
C THR A 430 -12.47 9.45 -12.94
N ARG A 431 -11.72 10.55 -13.04
CA ARG A 431 -12.30 11.91 -13.06
C ARG A 431 -13.31 12.06 -14.19
N GLN A 432 -12.93 11.68 -15.39
CA GLN A 432 -13.79 11.82 -16.57
C GLN A 432 -15.07 10.98 -16.45
N ALA A 433 -14.95 9.76 -15.91
CA ALA A 433 -16.10 8.89 -15.67
C ALA A 433 -17.09 9.50 -14.68
N LEU A 434 -16.62 10.10 -13.58
CA LEU A 434 -17.47 10.74 -12.59
C LEU A 434 -18.13 12.02 -13.11
N VAL A 435 -17.40 12.81 -13.90
CA VAL A 435 -17.96 13.99 -14.61
C VAL A 435 -19.04 13.57 -15.60
N TRP A 436 -18.80 12.56 -16.42
CA TRP A 436 -19.79 12.06 -17.39
C TRP A 436 -20.99 11.36 -16.74
N ALA A 437 -20.82 10.87 -15.50
CA ALA A 437 -21.92 10.34 -14.71
C ALA A 437 -22.84 11.44 -14.14
N GLY A 438 -22.40 12.70 -14.17
CA GLY A 438 -23.11 13.83 -13.58
C GLY A 438 -23.12 13.78 -12.03
N GLU A 439 -22.10 13.17 -11.43
CA GLU A 439 -22.02 12.94 -9.96
C GLU A 439 -21.00 13.86 -9.28
N THR A 440 -20.62 14.94 -9.94
CA THR A 440 -19.67 15.93 -9.41
C THR A 440 -20.40 17.19 -9.00
N HIS A 441 -20.03 17.76 -7.84
CA HIS A 441 -20.50 19.05 -7.42
C HIS A 441 -19.44 20.11 -7.72
N PRO A 442 -19.72 21.12 -8.59
CA PRO A 442 -18.81 22.24 -8.76
C PRO A 442 -18.60 22.91 -7.39
N ARG A 443 -17.36 23.19 -7.01
CA ARG A 443 -17.14 24.11 -5.89
C ARG A 443 -17.75 25.45 -6.28
N GLU A 444 -18.82 25.84 -5.62
CA GLU A 444 -19.29 27.23 -5.65
C GLU A 444 -18.16 28.11 -5.12
N GLY A 445 -17.51 28.87 -6.00
CA GLY A 445 -16.46 29.81 -5.62
C GLY A 445 -15.20 29.74 -6.50
N ARG A 446 -15.36 30.00 -7.79
CA ARG A 446 -14.31 30.61 -8.64
C ARG A 446 -14.93 31.71 -9.46
#